data_7a83bbba2338ec2ad446021a95a04eff
#
_entry.id   7a83bbba2338ec2ad446021a95a04eff
#
_cell.length_a   1.000
_cell.length_b   1.000
_cell.length_c   1.000
_cell.angle_alpha   90.00
_cell.angle_beta   90.00
_cell.angle_gamma   90.00
#
_symmetry.space_group_name_H-M   'P 1'
#
loop_
_entity.id
_entity.type
_entity.pdbx_description
1 polymer ?
#
loop_
_entity_poly.entity_id
_entity_poly.type
_entity_poly.pdbx_seq_one_letter_code
_entity_poly.pdbx_strand_id
1 'polypeptide(L)'
;TGAASPLTVREGRSWLTEKAAGKEVRDTLPPQPELPEEIRDPALEVKEIWYRYEKDSPDILKGVSFRVPKGTLFSIVGGNGTGKSTTLKAICGICKPYRGKVRVDGQDTAKCKDLFHGKLAMLPQDPQCLFVKKTVREDLEEMLPASCPDKARRIEDMARLCDITALLDHHPYDLSGGEQQ
;
A
#
# COMPACT_ATOMS: atom_id res chain seq x y z
N THR A 1 7.12 26.37 29.02
CA THR A 1 7.96 27.22 28.15
C THR A 1 7.13 27.70 26.98
N GLY A 2 6.69 28.98 27.05
CA GLY A 2 5.67 29.59 26.18
C GLY A 2 6.16 30.00 24.78
N ALA A 3 6.75 29.12 23.99
CA ALA A 3 6.99 29.38 22.59
C ALA A 3 5.74 29.06 21.81
N ALA A 4 5.24 30.01 21.01
CA ALA A 4 4.09 29.79 20.14
C ALA A 4 4.37 28.61 19.19
N SER A 5 3.37 27.74 19.01
CA SER A 5 3.47 26.64 18.05
C SER A 5 3.55 27.19 16.62
N PRO A 6 4.44 26.69 15.76
CA PRO A 6 4.54 27.13 14.38
C PRO A 6 3.24 26.79 13.62
N LEU A 7 2.69 27.76 12.91
CA LEU A 7 1.45 27.63 12.14
C LEU A 7 1.69 27.39 10.65
N THR A 8 2.91 27.63 10.17
CA THR A 8 3.29 27.43 8.77
C THR A 8 4.51 26.52 8.66
N VAL A 9 4.70 25.90 7.48
CA VAL A 9 5.88 25.05 7.18
C VAL A 9 7.18 25.86 7.32
N ARG A 10 7.17 27.13 6.96
CA ARG A 10 8.34 28.01 7.08
C ARG A 10 8.70 28.26 8.54
N GLU A 11 7.72 28.59 9.36
CA GLU A 11 7.92 28.79 10.81
C GLU A 11 8.35 27.48 11.48
N GLY A 12 7.77 26.33 11.08
CA GLY A 12 8.17 25.03 11.57
C GLY A 12 9.62 24.68 11.25
N ARG A 13 10.10 25.01 10.06
CA ARG A 13 11.52 24.85 9.69
C ARG A 13 12.43 25.74 10.54
N SER A 14 12.11 27.01 10.68
CA SER A 14 12.89 27.96 11.50
C SER A 14 12.94 27.49 12.96
N TRP A 15 11.80 27.08 13.51
CA TRP A 15 11.70 26.55 14.87
C TRP A 15 12.53 25.28 15.07
N LEU A 16 12.49 24.32 14.12
CA LEU A 16 13.32 23.12 14.16
C LEU A 16 14.82 23.45 14.10
N THR A 17 15.21 24.36 13.20
CA THR A 17 16.60 24.78 13.06
C THR A 17 17.12 25.38 14.36
N GLU A 18 16.33 26.25 15.00
CA GLU A 18 16.68 26.86 16.28
C GLU A 18 16.75 25.82 17.41
N LYS A 19 15.79 24.91 17.49
CA LYS A 19 15.74 23.84 18.50
C LYS A 19 16.84 22.81 18.34
N ALA A 20 17.29 22.57 17.12
CA ALA A 20 18.36 21.64 16.79
C ALA A 20 19.77 22.28 16.83
N ALA A 21 19.86 23.61 16.91
CA ALA A 21 21.13 24.32 16.95
C ALA A 21 21.98 23.83 18.15
N GLY A 22 23.19 23.37 17.88
CA GLY A 22 24.11 22.83 18.88
C GLY A 22 23.77 21.45 19.45
N LYS A 23 22.79 20.74 18.88
CA LYS A 23 22.51 19.36 19.24
C LYS A 23 23.12 18.42 18.21
N GLU A 24 23.92 17.48 18.66
CA GLU A 24 24.31 16.33 17.82
C GLU A 24 23.08 15.43 17.61
N VAL A 25 22.79 15.13 16.35
CA VAL A 25 21.84 14.06 16.00
C VAL A 25 22.49 12.75 16.43
N ARG A 26 22.03 12.18 17.53
CA ARG A 26 22.46 10.82 17.89
C ARG A 26 21.83 9.87 16.87
N ASP A 27 22.67 9.22 16.11
CA ASP A 27 22.26 8.11 15.24
C ASP A 27 21.98 6.89 16.12
N THR A 28 20.83 6.93 16.81
CA THR A 28 20.38 5.87 17.73
C THR A 28 19.35 4.96 17.07
N LEU A 29 19.31 4.95 15.75
CA LEU A 29 18.49 3.96 15.05
C LEU A 29 19.05 2.57 15.39
N PRO A 30 18.20 1.65 15.85
CA PRO A 30 18.63 0.27 16.05
C PRO A 30 19.24 -0.23 14.74
N PRO A 31 20.30 -1.06 14.80
CA PRO A 31 20.87 -1.64 13.59
C PRO A 31 19.75 -2.27 12.78
N GLN A 32 19.69 -1.91 11.51
CA GLN A 32 18.72 -2.52 10.61
C GLN A 32 18.97 -4.02 10.61
N PRO A 33 17.91 -4.84 10.76
CA PRO A 33 18.08 -6.29 10.63
C PRO A 33 18.73 -6.56 9.26
N GLU A 34 19.84 -7.27 9.27
CA GLU A 34 20.50 -7.70 8.04
C GLU A 34 19.48 -8.53 7.26
N LEU A 35 19.10 -8.04 6.09
CA LEU A 35 18.32 -8.85 5.16
C LEU A 35 19.20 -10.03 4.75
N PRO A 36 18.65 -11.26 4.72
CA PRO A 36 19.42 -12.41 4.26
C PRO A 36 20.01 -12.09 2.88
N GLU A 37 21.31 -12.39 2.69
CA GLU A 37 22.05 -12.13 1.44
C GLU A 37 21.32 -12.70 0.21
N GLU A 38 20.55 -13.76 0.40
CA GLU A 38 19.76 -14.39 -0.64
C GLU A 38 18.34 -14.69 -0.16
N ILE A 39 17.34 -13.96 -0.70
CA ILE A 39 15.93 -14.27 -0.48
C ILE A 39 15.55 -15.36 -1.49
N ARG A 40 15.54 -16.63 -1.03
CA ARG A 40 15.33 -17.81 -1.90
C ARG A 40 13.88 -17.99 -2.33
N ASP A 41 12.90 -17.64 -1.49
CA ASP A 41 11.47 -17.78 -1.75
C ASP A 41 10.73 -16.47 -1.36
N PRO A 42 10.85 -15.41 -2.18
CA PRO A 42 10.21 -14.13 -1.88
C PRO A 42 8.69 -14.19 -2.05
N ALA A 43 7.95 -13.51 -1.17
CA ALA A 43 6.51 -13.27 -1.37
C ALA A 43 6.28 -12.41 -2.62
N LEU A 44 7.18 -11.44 -2.87
CA LEU A 44 7.15 -10.58 -4.05
C LEU A 44 8.54 -10.46 -4.66
N GLU A 45 8.64 -10.68 -5.95
CA GLU A 45 9.83 -10.39 -6.77
C GLU A 45 9.46 -9.38 -7.86
N VAL A 46 10.15 -8.26 -7.86
CA VAL A 46 10.11 -7.26 -8.92
C VAL A 46 11.47 -7.26 -9.59
N LYS A 47 11.53 -7.52 -10.90
CA LYS A 47 12.78 -7.66 -11.65
C LYS A 47 12.79 -6.75 -12.88
N GLU A 48 13.65 -5.73 -12.83
CA GLU A 48 13.93 -4.79 -13.93
C GLU A 48 12.69 -4.22 -14.61
N ILE A 49 11.67 -3.80 -13.85
CA ILE A 49 10.46 -3.27 -14.46
C ILE A 49 10.68 -1.85 -14.99
N TRP A 50 10.23 -1.66 -16.24
CA TRP A 50 10.20 -0.38 -16.93
C TRP A 50 8.77 -0.06 -17.31
N TYR A 51 8.32 1.14 -17.03
CA TYR A 51 6.95 1.56 -17.32
C TYR A 51 6.85 3.03 -17.67
N ARG A 52 6.01 3.34 -18.65
CA ARG A 52 5.53 4.68 -19.03
C ARG A 52 4.04 4.61 -19.34
N TYR A 53 3.35 5.71 -19.16
CA TYR A 53 1.90 5.75 -19.43
C TYR A 53 1.60 5.76 -20.93
N GLU A 54 2.37 6.50 -21.73
CA GLU A 54 2.22 6.62 -23.17
C GLU A 54 3.54 6.31 -23.87
N LYS A 55 3.45 5.88 -25.13
CA LYS A 55 4.62 5.43 -25.91
C LYS A 55 5.73 6.48 -25.99
N ASP A 56 5.35 7.75 -26.08
CA ASP A 56 6.28 8.88 -26.27
C ASP A 56 6.52 9.68 -24.98
N SER A 57 5.96 9.23 -23.83
CA SER A 57 6.18 9.88 -22.55
C SER A 57 7.44 9.34 -21.85
N PRO A 58 8.04 10.12 -20.94
CA PRO A 58 9.18 9.68 -20.15
C PRO A 58 8.85 8.44 -19.29
N ASP A 59 9.85 7.59 -19.11
CA ASP A 59 9.71 6.45 -18.22
C ASP A 59 9.51 6.88 -16.74
N ILE A 60 8.46 6.37 -16.13
CA ILE A 60 8.17 6.56 -14.73
C ILE A 60 8.92 5.53 -13.88
N LEU A 61 8.93 4.27 -14.33
CA LEU A 61 9.74 3.22 -13.72
C LEU A 61 10.93 2.91 -14.63
N LYS A 62 12.12 2.91 -14.07
CA LYS A 62 13.39 2.79 -14.81
C LYS A 62 14.23 1.66 -14.20
N GLY A 63 13.95 0.42 -14.58
CA GLY A 63 14.72 -0.74 -14.13
C GLY A 63 14.56 -1.06 -12.64
N VAL A 64 13.37 -0.84 -12.09
CA VAL A 64 13.11 -1.09 -10.65
C VAL A 64 13.19 -2.56 -10.35
N SER A 65 14.00 -2.92 -9.34
CA SER A 65 14.21 -4.30 -8.91
C SER A 65 14.28 -4.38 -7.39
N PHE A 66 13.52 -5.28 -6.79
CA PHE A 66 13.60 -5.63 -5.37
C PHE A 66 12.86 -6.95 -5.10
N ARG A 67 13.12 -7.53 -3.92
CA ARG A 67 12.45 -8.71 -3.41
C ARG A 67 11.93 -8.45 -2.01
N VAL A 68 10.76 -8.99 -1.70
CA VAL A 68 10.13 -8.89 -0.38
C VAL A 68 10.04 -10.29 0.21
N PRO A 69 10.68 -10.56 1.36
CA PRO A 69 10.55 -11.84 2.05
C PRO A 69 9.12 -12.08 2.53
N LYS A 70 8.72 -13.34 2.69
CA LYS A 70 7.44 -13.71 3.31
C LYS A 70 7.39 -13.24 4.77
N GLY A 71 6.21 -12.80 5.22
CA GLY A 71 5.98 -12.40 6.61
C GLY A 71 6.68 -11.10 7.02
N THR A 72 7.11 -10.27 6.08
CA THR A 72 7.78 -8.99 6.38
C THR A 72 6.92 -7.78 6.01
N LEU A 73 7.14 -6.67 6.72
CA LEU A 73 6.66 -5.36 6.34
C LEU A 73 7.73 -4.68 5.47
N PHE A 74 7.38 -4.29 4.25
CA PHE A 74 8.27 -3.62 3.32
C PHE A 74 7.72 -2.26 2.92
N SER A 75 8.52 -1.20 3.04
CA SER A 75 8.10 0.16 2.74
C SER A 75 8.80 0.70 1.50
N ILE A 76 8.03 1.32 0.59
CA ILE A 76 8.57 2.07 -0.56
C ILE A 76 8.49 3.55 -0.21
N VAL A 77 9.64 4.17 0.03
CA VAL A 77 9.75 5.58 0.42
C VAL A 77 10.34 6.42 -0.70
N GLY A 78 10.01 7.70 -0.72
CA GLY A 78 10.52 8.64 -1.73
C GLY A 78 9.62 9.87 -1.85
N GLY A 79 10.10 10.90 -2.53
CA GLY A 79 9.36 12.14 -2.81
C GLY A 79 8.11 11.92 -3.69
N ASN A 80 7.33 12.99 -3.88
CA ASN A 80 6.19 12.94 -4.80
C ASN A 80 6.69 12.80 -6.25
N GLY A 81 5.96 12.04 -7.08
CA GLY A 81 6.32 11.81 -8.47
C GLY A 81 7.42 10.76 -8.73
N THR A 82 7.99 10.13 -7.70
CA THR A 82 9.08 9.12 -7.87
C THR A 82 8.60 7.73 -8.32
N GLY A 83 7.32 7.56 -8.63
CA GLY A 83 6.79 6.29 -9.15
C GLY A 83 6.33 5.29 -8.11
N LYS A 84 6.23 5.64 -6.80
CA LYS A 84 5.76 4.73 -5.74
C LYS A 84 4.41 4.08 -6.04
N SER A 85 3.39 4.91 -6.29
CA SER A 85 2.04 4.42 -6.61
C SER A 85 2.01 3.65 -7.93
N THR A 86 2.83 4.05 -8.91
CA THR A 86 2.97 3.33 -10.18
C THR A 86 3.60 1.96 -10.00
N THR A 87 4.59 1.85 -9.10
CA THR A 87 5.19 0.55 -8.72
C THR A 87 4.15 -0.36 -8.09
N LEU A 88 3.34 0.12 -7.14
CA LEU A 88 2.26 -0.66 -6.54
C LEU A 88 1.21 -1.09 -7.59
N LYS A 89 0.81 -0.19 -8.49
CA LYS A 89 -0.10 -0.53 -9.60
C LYS A 89 0.50 -1.58 -10.54
N ALA A 90 1.81 -1.54 -10.78
CA ALA A 90 2.49 -2.54 -11.58
C ALA A 90 2.53 -3.91 -10.88
N ILE A 91 2.75 -3.94 -9.56
CA ILE A 91 2.68 -5.16 -8.75
C ILE A 91 1.28 -5.77 -8.82
N CYS A 92 0.25 -4.95 -8.73
CA CYS A 92 -1.15 -5.39 -8.84
C CYS A 92 -1.61 -5.74 -10.27
N GLY A 93 -0.74 -5.61 -11.27
CA GLY A 93 -1.09 -5.89 -12.67
C GLY A 93 -2.01 -4.84 -13.32
N ILE A 94 -2.32 -3.74 -12.63
CA ILE A 94 -3.11 -2.62 -13.14
C ILE A 94 -2.33 -1.89 -14.25
N CYS A 95 -1.04 -1.66 -14.00
CA CYS A 95 -0.11 -1.14 -15.01
C CYS A 95 0.75 -2.29 -15.52
N LYS A 96 0.88 -2.44 -16.84
CA LYS A 96 1.71 -3.49 -17.45
C LYS A 96 3.06 -2.91 -17.84
N PRO A 97 4.15 -3.25 -17.12
CA PRO A 97 5.50 -2.88 -17.54
C PRO A 97 5.79 -3.41 -18.95
N TYR A 98 6.40 -2.59 -19.79
CA TYR A 98 6.80 -3.02 -21.13
C TYR A 98 8.09 -3.85 -21.13
N ARG A 99 8.83 -3.79 -20.03
CA ARG A 99 10.04 -4.60 -19.76
C ARG A 99 10.08 -5.00 -18.29
N GLY A 100 10.68 -6.17 -18.04
CA GLY A 100 10.81 -6.74 -16.69
C GLY A 100 9.67 -7.69 -16.33
N LYS A 101 9.65 -8.13 -15.07
CA LYS A 101 8.66 -9.08 -14.56
C LYS A 101 8.32 -8.79 -13.12
N VAL A 102 7.08 -9.07 -12.75
CA VAL A 102 6.59 -9.07 -11.37
C VAL A 102 6.05 -10.45 -11.05
N ARG A 103 6.47 -11.01 -9.92
CA ARG A 103 5.99 -12.31 -9.42
C ARG A 103 5.51 -12.18 -7.98
N VAL A 104 4.37 -12.78 -7.69
CA VAL A 104 3.82 -12.95 -6.34
C VAL A 104 3.78 -14.45 -6.06
N ASP A 105 4.39 -14.89 -4.97
CA ASP A 105 4.58 -16.31 -4.64
C ASP A 105 5.06 -17.14 -5.84
N GLY A 106 6.07 -16.63 -6.54
CA GLY A 106 6.68 -17.27 -7.70
C GLY A 106 5.86 -17.19 -9.01
N GLN A 107 4.60 -16.73 -8.97
CA GLN A 107 3.71 -16.65 -10.13
C GLN A 107 3.78 -15.28 -10.79
N ASP A 108 3.92 -15.25 -12.11
CA ASP A 108 3.94 -14.02 -12.89
C ASP A 108 2.56 -13.33 -12.86
N THR A 109 2.50 -12.11 -12.31
CA THR A 109 1.25 -11.36 -12.15
C THR A 109 0.55 -11.05 -13.47
N ALA A 110 1.31 -10.90 -14.56
CA ALA A 110 0.75 -10.65 -15.89
C ALA A 110 -0.01 -11.87 -16.46
N LYS A 111 0.22 -13.07 -15.92
CA LYS A 111 -0.37 -14.34 -16.37
C LYS A 111 -1.36 -14.93 -15.36
N CYS A 112 -1.38 -14.43 -14.15
CA CYS A 112 -2.23 -14.94 -13.08
C CYS A 112 -3.63 -14.30 -13.17
N LYS A 113 -4.64 -15.09 -13.54
CA LYS A 113 -6.04 -14.63 -13.59
C LYS A 113 -6.66 -14.47 -12.20
N ASP A 114 -6.16 -15.23 -11.24
CA ASP A 114 -6.70 -15.31 -9.88
C ASP A 114 -5.81 -14.58 -8.85
N LEU A 115 -5.13 -13.52 -9.29
CA LEU A 115 -4.17 -12.79 -8.46
C LEU A 115 -4.80 -12.27 -7.16
N PHE A 116 -6.02 -11.72 -7.26
CA PHE A 116 -6.75 -11.15 -6.14
C PHE A 116 -7.59 -12.17 -5.35
N HIS A 117 -7.60 -13.44 -5.76
CA HIS A 117 -8.27 -14.51 -5.02
C HIS A 117 -7.33 -15.11 -3.96
N GLY A 118 -7.12 -14.37 -2.86
CA GLY A 118 -6.36 -14.83 -1.70
C GLY A 118 -4.83 -14.76 -1.80
N LYS A 119 -4.26 -14.20 -2.89
CA LYS A 119 -2.80 -14.05 -3.06
C LYS A 119 -2.34 -12.62 -2.89
N LEU A 120 -3.10 -11.67 -3.36
CA LEU A 120 -2.78 -10.25 -3.31
C LEU A 120 -4.04 -9.46 -2.94
N ALA A 121 -3.89 -8.48 -2.07
CA ALA A 121 -4.90 -7.46 -1.83
C ALA A 121 -4.27 -6.07 -2.03
N MET A 122 -5.06 -5.12 -2.46
CA MET A 122 -4.62 -3.74 -2.63
C MET A 122 -5.64 -2.80 -1.98
N LEU A 123 -5.13 -1.95 -1.08
CA LEU A 123 -5.88 -0.81 -0.58
C LEU A 123 -5.38 0.44 -1.35
N PRO A 124 -6.21 1.07 -2.19
CA PRO A 124 -5.84 2.29 -2.89
C PRO A 124 -5.80 3.49 -1.93
N GLN A 125 -5.16 4.58 -2.36
CA GLN A 125 -5.09 5.83 -1.60
C GLN A 125 -6.49 6.45 -1.40
N ASP A 126 -7.37 6.28 -2.38
CA ASP A 126 -8.78 6.65 -2.30
C ASP A 126 -9.62 5.36 -2.23
N PRO A 127 -10.10 4.97 -1.03
CA PRO A 127 -10.90 3.76 -0.85
C PRO A 127 -12.27 3.84 -1.53
N GLN A 128 -12.79 5.05 -1.78
CA GLN A 128 -14.11 5.23 -2.37
C GLN A 128 -14.23 4.63 -3.78
N CYS A 129 -13.11 4.49 -4.50
CA CYS A 129 -13.09 3.83 -5.81
C CYS A 129 -13.41 2.31 -5.75
N LEU A 130 -13.44 1.72 -4.55
CA LEU A 130 -13.80 0.31 -4.33
C LEU A 130 -15.29 0.12 -4.01
N PHE A 131 -16.00 1.18 -3.62
CA PHE A 131 -17.39 1.07 -3.19
C PHE A 131 -18.32 1.00 -4.39
N VAL A 132 -19.04 -0.10 -4.52
CA VAL A 132 -19.94 -0.38 -5.65
C VAL A 132 -21.37 -0.72 -5.21
N LYS A 133 -21.59 -0.93 -3.90
CA LYS A 133 -22.88 -1.32 -3.33
C LYS A 133 -23.50 -0.21 -2.47
N LYS A 134 -24.72 -0.45 -2.00
CA LYS A 134 -25.48 0.51 -1.19
C LYS A 134 -25.12 0.44 0.29
N THR A 135 -24.61 -0.69 0.76
CA THR A 135 -24.23 -0.88 2.16
C THR A 135 -22.83 -1.46 2.26
N VAL A 136 -22.15 -1.18 3.37
CA VAL A 136 -20.84 -1.76 3.70
C VAL A 136 -20.89 -3.29 3.68
N ARG A 137 -21.96 -3.86 4.21
CA ARG A 137 -22.17 -5.32 4.21
C ARG A 137 -22.16 -5.90 2.80
N GLU A 138 -22.91 -5.29 1.88
CA GLU A 138 -22.97 -5.75 0.49
C GLU A 138 -21.63 -5.62 -0.24
N ASP A 139 -20.85 -4.55 0.02
CA ASP A 139 -19.51 -4.39 -0.53
C ASP A 139 -18.56 -5.49 -0.01
N LEU A 140 -18.61 -5.79 1.29
CA LEU A 140 -17.82 -6.88 1.88
C LEU A 140 -18.24 -8.27 1.35
N GLU A 141 -19.53 -8.50 1.11
CA GLU A 141 -20.04 -9.73 0.49
C GLU A 141 -19.53 -9.92 -0.93
N GLU A 142 -19.46 -8.85 -1.72
CA GLU A 142 -18.95 -8.88 -3.09
C GLU A 142 -17.47 -9.26 -3.17
N MET A 143 -16.67 -8.82 -2.17
CA MET A 143 -15.25 -9.16 -2.09
C MET A 143 -14.99 -10.64 -1.83
N LEU A 144 -15.96 -11.37 -1.30
CA LEU A 144 -15.81 -12.79 -1.00
C LEU A 144 -16.30 -13.66 -2.16
N PRO A 145 -15.53 -14.70 -2.58
CA PRO A 145 -15.96 -15.63 -3.61
C PRO A 145 -17.34 -16.24 -3.31
N ALA A 146 -18.13 -16.52 -4.34
CA ALA A 146 -19.44 -17.16 -4.17
C ALA A 146 -19.35 -18.51 -3.42
N SER A 147 -18.25 -19.23 -3.59
CA SER A 147 -17.95 -20.50 -2.93
C SER A 147 -17.40 -20.35 -1.50
N CYS A 148 -17.28 -19.12 -0.98
CA CYS A 148 -16.75 -18.92 0.37
C CYS A 148 -17.74 -19.47 1.42
N PRO A 149 -17.33 -20.44 2.25
CA PRO A 149 -18.17 -20.90 3.34
C PRO A 149 -18.27 -19.79 4.41
N ASP A 150 -19.43 -19.74 5.09
CA ASP A 150 -19.66 -18.87 6.24
C ASP A 150 -19.39 -17.36 5.98
N LYS A 151 -19.76 -16.86 4.78
CA LYS A 151 -19.56 -15.44 4.41
C LYS A 151 -20.01 -14.47 5.51
N ALA A 152 -21.22 -14.63 6.01
CA ALA A 152 -21.79 -13.76 7.02
C ALA A 152 -20.92 -13.69 8.27
N ARG A 153 -20.47 -14.84 8.78
CA ARG A 153 -19.59 -14.92 9.93
C ARG A 153 -18.24 -14.23 9.69
N ARG A 154 -17.65 -14.44 8.51
CA ARG A 154 -16.38 -13.80 8.14
C ARG A 154 -16.49 -12.28 8.10
N ILE A 155 -17.60 -11.77 7.57
CA ILE A 155 -17.88 -10.33 7.53
C ILE A 155 -18.04 -9.78 8.95
N GLU A 156 -18.80 -10.45 9.81
CA GLU A 156 -18.98 -10.04 11.19
C GLU A 156 -17.68 -10.08 11.99
N ASP A 157 -16.86 -11.13 11.82
CA ASP A 157 -15.57 -11.23 12.50
C ASP A 157 -14.61 -10.12 12.04
N MET A 158 -14.59 -9.78 10.75
CA MET A 158 -13.79 -8.69 10.21
C MET A 158 -14.33 -7.33 10.67
N ALA A 159 -15.64 -7.12 10.62
CA ALA A 159 -16.27 -5.89 11.09
C ALA A 159 -16.00 -5.63 12.58
N ARG A 160 -15.99 -6.68 13.39
CA ARG A 160 -15.61 -6.60 14.80
C ARG A 160 -14.13 -6.25 14.98
N LEU A 161 -13.25 -6.84 14.17
CA LEU A 161 -11.81 -6.55 14.21
C LEU A 161 -11.51 -5.08 13.85
N CYS A 162 -12.26 -4.53 12.88
CA CYS A 162 -12.10 -3.15 12.42
C CYS A 162 -12.97 -2.14 13.20
N ASP A 163 -13.76 -2.59 14.20
CA ASP A 163 -14.69 -1.77 14.98
C ASP A 163 -15.76 -1.03 14.15
N ILE A 164 -16.22 -1.66 13.07
CA ILE A 164 -17.24 -1.11 12.16
C ILE A 164 -18.55 -1.90 12.16
N THR A 165 -18.80 -2.75 13.17
CA THR A 165 -19.99 -3.60 13.22
C THR A 165 -21.30 -2.79 13.15
N ALA A 166 -21.35 -1.63 13.79
CA ALA A 166 -22.53 -0.75 13.79
C ALA A 166 -22.75 -0.05 12.42
N LEU A 167 -21.75 -0.06 11.55
CA LEU A 167 -21.75 0.64 10.26
C LEU A 167 -22.10 -0.28 9.09
N LEU A 168 -22.25 -1.58 9.30
CA LEU A 168 -22.45 -2.56 8.23
C LEU A 168 -23.67 -2.26 7.33
N ASP A 169 -24.71 -1.67 7.88
CA ASP A 169 -25.94 -1.36 7.14
C ASP A 169 -26.00 0.10 6.67
N HIS A 170 -24.91 0.87 6.89
CA HIS A 170 -24.78 2.25 6.41
C HIS A 170 -24.28 2.27 4.97
N HIS A 171 -24.52 3.39 4.28
CA HIS A 171 -23.95 3.63 2.97
C HIS A 171 -22.45 3.94 3.11
N PRO A 172 -21.56 3.32 2.31
CA PRO A 172 -20.11 3.51 2.45
C PRO A 172 -19.65 4.97 2.38
N TYR A 173 -20.33 5.81 1.63
CA TYR A 173 -20.01 7.24 1.51
C TYR A 173 -20.41 8.08 2.73
N ASP A 174 -21.25 7.55 3.62
CA ASP A 174 -21.65 8.23 4.86
C ASP A 174 -20.63 8.04 5.99
N LEU A 175 -19.62 7.18 5.77
CA LEU A 175 -18.58 6.88 6.72
C LEU A 175 -17.47 7.94 6.71
N SER A 176 -16.82 8.16 7.85
CA SER A 176 -15.60 8.98 7.94
C SER A 176 -14.46 8.35 7.15
N GLY A 177 -13.45 9.14 6.75
CA GLY A 177 -12.33 8.65 5.96
C GLY A 177 -11.56 7.49 6.60
N GLY A 178 -11.47 7.43 7.94
CA GLY A 178 -10.85 6.31 8.66
C GLY A 178 -11.70 5.03 8.64
N GLU A 179 -13.03 5.17 8.73
CA GLU A 179 -13.97 4.05 8.67
C GLU A 179 -14.10 3.49 7.25
N GLN A 180 -13.82 4.30 6.22
CA GLN A 180 -13.79 3.87 4.83
C GLN A 180 -12.52 3.05 4.50
N GLN A 181 -11.42 3.24 5.22
CA GLN A 181 -10.16 2.49 5.09
C GLN A 181 -10.15 1.19 5.89
#